data_618f34758e5618bb353313f70ee1789c
#
_entry.id   618f34758e5618bb353313f70ee1789c
#
_cell.length_a   1.000
_cell.length_b   1.000
_cell.length_c   1.000
_cell.angle_alpha   90.00
_cell.angle_beta   90.00
_cell.angle_gamma   90.00
#
_symmetry.space_group_name_H-M   'P 1'
#
loop_
_entity.id
_entity.type
_entity.pdbx_description
1 polymer ?
#
loop_
_entity_poly.entity_id
_entity_poly.type
_entity_poly.pdbx_seq_one_letter_code
_entity_poly.pdbx_strand_id
1 'polypeptide(L)'
;MTQIRRFALVISMLVLAANALHAADVPKPLRARFVTGDAVWRELPVRDDLQNQYDKVWQTTLNTILENNFDIATMDKESGYVRTTWNEGVVVLGGNWNYKVQISVKMVRMPSTDPTNPAAIQGVQKIRVQVAGEIANTWRGQLRSFFRGYDQVLLQNLFQDLQSKLGTR
;
A
#
# COMPACT_ATOMS: atom_id res chain seq x y z
N MET A 1 39.41 -19.72 -2.49
CA MET A 1 38.34 -18.74 -2.10
C MET A 1 37.76 -17.93 -3.26
N THR A 2 38.34 -17.85 -4.44
CA THR A 2 37.93 -17.04 -5.60
C THR A 2 36.81 -17.65 -6.43
N GLN A 3 36.65 -18.93 -6.46
CA GLN A 3 35.62 -19.63 -7.27
C GLN A 3 34.19 -19.44 -6.71
N ILE A 4 34.03 -19.51 -5.39
CA ILE A 4 32.70 -19.39 -4.74
C ILE A 4 32.09 -17.99 -4.93
N ARG A 5 32.91 -16.92 -4.94
CA ARG A 5 32.43 -15.54 -5.18
C ARG A 5 31.93 -15.33 -6.61
N ARG A 6 32.54 -15.99 -7.61
CA ARG A 6 32.10 -15.90 -9.01
C ARG A 6 30.76 -16.60 -9.24
N PHE A 7 30.52 -17.73 -8.60
CA PHE A 7 29.23 -18.45 -8.67
C PHE A 7 28.08 -17.65 -8.03
N ALA A 8 28.32 -17.04 -6.87
CA ALA A 8 27.31 -16.21 -6.19
C ALA A 8 26.91 -14.99 -7.04
N LEU A 9 27.87 -14.36 -7.74
CA LEU A 9 27.62 -13.19 -8.57
C LEU A 9 26.83 -13.54 -9.84
N VAL A 10 27.09 -14.70 -10.44
CA VAL A 10 26.36 -15.19 -11.63
C VAL A 10 24.92 -15.56 -11.27
N ILE A 11 24.69 -16.19 -10.11
CA ILE A 11 23.35 -16.54 -9.64
C ILE A 11 22.55 -15.27 -9.33
N SER A 12 23.16 -14.26 -8.69
CA SER A 12 22.49 -12.97 -8.43
C SER A 12 22.13 -12.22 -9.70
N MET A 13 22.98 -12.25 -10.73
CA MET A 13 22.66 -11.64 -12.03
C MET A 13 21.55 -12.40 -12.77
N LEU A 14 21.50 -13.73 -12.67
CA LEU A 14 20.45 -14.55 -13.29
C LEU A 14 19.08 -14.31 -12.62
N VAL A 15 19.04 -14.15 -11.32
CA VAL A 15 17.80 -13.85 -10.58
C VAL A 15 17.30 -12.43 -10.90
N LEU A 16 18.19 -11.45 -11.01
CA LEU A 16 17.85 -10.08 -11.42
C LEU A 16 17.37 -10.02 -12.89
N ALA A 17 18.00 -10.78 -13.79
CA ALA A 17 17.60 -10.86 -15.19
C ALA A 17 16.25 -11.55 -15.37
N ALA A 18 15.95 -12.60 -14.59
CA ALA A 18 14.65 -13.27 -14.61
C ALA A 18 13.52 -12.36 -14.17
N ASN A 19 13.71 -11.55 -13.14
CA ASN A 19 12.71 -10.58 -12.69
C ASN A 19 12.49 -9.44 -13.70
N ALA A 20 13.55 -9.00 -14.39
CA ALA A 20 13.44 -7.96 -15.42
C ALA A 20 12.72 -8.45 -16.69
N LEU A 21 12.94 -9.70 -17.09
CA LEU A 21 12.25 -10.29 -18.24
C LEU A 21 10.74 -10.45 -18.01
N HIS A 22 10.32 -10.79 -16.79
CA HIS A 22 8.89 -10.91 -16.45
C HIS A 22 8.16 -9.57 -16.38
N ALA A 23 8.82 -8.49 -15.98
CA ALA A 23 8.25 -7.15 -15.97
C ALA A 23 7.97 -6.59 -17.38
N ALA A 24 8.68 -7.07 -18.41
CA ALA A 24 8.47 -6.66 -19.79
C ALA A 24 7.13 -7.15 -20.38
N ASP A 25 6.56 -8.22 -19.85
CA ASP A 25 5.30 -8.80 -20.34
C ASP A 25 4.06 -8.06 -19.85
N VAL A 26 4.18 -7.22 -18.81
CA VAL A 26 3.04 -6.42 -18.30
C VAL A 26 2.73 -5.29 -19.29
N PRO A 27 1.45 -5.13 -19.73
CA PRO A 27 1.06 -4.06 -20.64
C PRO A 27 1.42 -2.65 -20.14
N LYS A 28 1.84 -1.77 -21.05
CA LYS A 28 2.27 -0.40 -20.72
C LYS A 28 1.34 0.36 -19.77
N PRO A 29 0.00 0.36 -19.95
CA PRO A 29 -0.91 1.06 -19.03
C PRO A 29 -0.86 0.54 -17.58
N LEU A 30 -0.70 -0.79 -17.43
CA LEU A 30 -0.54 -1.39 -16.10
C LEU A 30 0.83 -1.11 -15.50
N ARG A 31 1.90 -1.11 -16.31
CA ARG A 31 3.25 -0.74 -15.85
C ARG A 31 3.36 0.71 -15.39
N ALA A 32 2.61 1.61 -15.99
CA ALA A 32 2.57 3.02 -15.57
C ALA A 32 1.90 3.21 -14.20
N ARG A 33 1.03 2.28 -13.82
CA ARG A 33 0.25 2.31 -12.57
C ARG A 33 0.83 1.40 -11.49
N PHE A 34 1.32 0.23 -11.87
CA PHE A 34 1.74 -0.83 -10.98
C PHE A 34 3.26 -0.97 -10.92
N VAL A 35 3.81 -0.90 -9.72
CA VAL A 35 5.23 -1.12 -9.44
C VAL A 35 5.39 -2.49 -8.79
N THR A 36 6.22 -3.34 -9.40
CA THR A 36 6.53 -4.68 -8.86
C THR A 36 7.47 -4.57 -7.65
N GLY A 37 7.30 -5.46 -6.69
CA GLY A 37 8.09 -5.51 -5.46
C GLY A 37 7.22 -5.40 -4.21
N ASP A 38 7.84 -5.15 -3.07
CA ASP A 38 7.11 -5.00 -1.81
C ASP A 38 6.33 -3.68 -1.77
N ALA A 39 5.12 -3.74 -1.27
CA ALA A 39 4.31 -2.55 -1.06
C ALA A 39 4.93 -1.66 0.02
N VAL A 40 5.13 -0.38 -0.32
CA VAL A 40 5.79 0.59 0.55
C VAL A 40 4.80 1.33 1.43
N TRP A 41 5.18 1.62 2.67
CA TRP A 41 4.47 2.52 3.55
C TRP A 41 4.91 3.96 3.29
N ARG A 42 3.93 4.85 3.07
CA ARG A 42 4.15 6.30 3.05
C ARG A 42 3.66 6.91 4.35
N GLU A 43 4.40 7.86 4.87
CA GLU A 43 4.08 8.53 6.14
C GLU A 43 3.56 9.95 5.86
N LEU A 44 2.45 10.28 6.51
CA LEU A 44 1.83 11.60 6.50
C LEU A 44 1.81 12.14 7.92
N PRO A 45 2.57 13.18 8.24
CA PRO A 45 2.45 13.89 9.52
C PRO A 45 1.06 14.50 9.65
N VAL A 46 0.44 14.32 10.81
CA VAL A 46 -0.86 14.94 11.12
C VAL A 46 -0.62 16.37 11.58
N ARG A 47 -1.43 17.29 11.07
CA ARG A 47 -1.42 18.71 11.41
C ARG A 47 -1.60 18.93 12.92
N ASP A 48 -0.84 19.85 13.51
CA ASP A 48 -0.74 20.03 14.95
C ASP A 48 -2.10 20.26 15.65
N ASP A 49 -3.01 21.01 15.02
CA ASP A 49 -4.36 21.26 15.54
C ASP A 49 -5.26 20.00 15.56
N LEU A 50 -4.87 18.95 14.84
CA LEU A 50 -5.58 17.67 14.79
C LEU A 50 -4.89 16.55 15.58
N GLN A 51 -3.65 16.73 15.98
CA GLN A 51 -2.88 15.66 16.65
C GLN A 51 -3.59 15.12 17.90
N ASN A 52 -4.23 15.98 18.69
CA ASN A 52 -4.96 15.61 19.90
C ASN A 52 -6.44 15.23 19.64
N GLN A 53 -6.86 15.13 18.36
CA GLN A 53 -8.23 14.84 17.95
C GLN A 53 -8.31 13.45 17.30
N TYR A 54 -7.92 12.39 18.04
CA TYR A 54 -7.86 11.02 17.52
C TYR A 54 -9.12 10.61 16.77
N ASP A 55 -10.30 10.84 17.36
CA ASP A 55 -11.57 10.43 16.76
C ASP A 55 -11.85 11.14 15.43
N LYS A 56 -11.49 12.41 15.32
CA LYS A 56 -11.64 13.16 14.08
C LYS A 56 -10.70 12.68 13.00
N VAL A 57 -9.42 12.42 13.34
CA VAL A 57 -8.43 11.86 12.41
C VAL A 57 -8.86 10.47 11.95
N TRP A 58 -9.36 9.65 12.88
CA TRP A 58 -9.90 8.33 12.59
C TRP A 58 -11.07 8.37 11.63
N GLN A 59 -12.12 9.15 11.94
CA GLN A 59 -13.29 9.28 11.07
C GLN A 59 -12.95 9.84 9.69
N THR A 60 -12.10 10.87 9.64
CA THR A 60 -11.65 11.45 8.36
C THR A 60 -10.91 10.43 7.51
N THR A 61 -10.07 9.60 8.12
CA THR A 61 -9.37 8.52 7.42
C THR A 61 -10.33 7.48 6.87
N LEU A 62 -11.29 7.02 7.67
CA LEU A 62 -12.31 6.06 7.24
C LEU A 62 -13.14 6.63 6.08
N ASN A 63 -13.63 7.86 6.22
CA ASN A 63 -14.42 8.52 5.18
C ASN A 63 -13.62 8.64 3.88
N THR A 64 -12.34 9.01 3.95
CA THR A 64 -11.49 9.11 2.76
C THR A 64 -11.32 7.75 2.05
N ILE A 65 -11.20 6.64 2.78
CA ILE A 65 -11.15 5.29 2.21
C ILE A 65 -12.48 4.96 1.51
N LEU A 66 -13.62 5.22 2.17
CA LEU A 66 -14.95 4.96 1.63
C LEU A 66 -15.27 5.83 0.40
N GLU A 67 -14.90 7.12 0.42
CA GLU A 67 -15.03 8.05 -0.72
C GLU A 67 -14.23 7.57 -1.96
N ASN A 68 -13.15 6.83 -1.75
CA ASN A 68 -12.40 6.18 -2.82
C ASN A 68 -12.97 4.82 -3.25
N ASN A 69 -14.20 4.48 -2.84
CA ASN A 69 -14.93 3.24 -3.16
C ASN A 69 -14.23 1.96 -2.69
N PHE A 70 -13.65 1.99 -1.49
CA PHE A 70 -13.10 0.80 -0.86
C PHE A 70 -13.93 0.40 0.36
N ASP A 71 -14.31 -0.88 0.41
CA ASP A 71 -14.96 -1.46 1.57
C ASP A 71 -13.95 -1.85 2.63
N ILE A 72 -14.30 -1.62 3.91
CA ILE A 72 -13.43 -1.93 5.04
C ILE A 72 -13.59 -3.39 5.43
N ALA A 73 -12.48 -4.15 5.41
CA ALA A 73 -12.43 -5.55 5.84
C ALA A 73 -12.07 -5.71 7.32
N THR A 74 -11.15 -4.86 7.79
CA THR A 74 -10.67 -4.91 9.18
C THR A 74 -10.53 -3.49 9.70
N MET A 75 -11.06 -3.27 10.90
CA MET A 75 -11.00 -1.99 11.57
C MET A 75 -10.73 -2.23 13.05
N ASP A 76 -9.58 -1.74 13.52
CA ASP A 76 -9.20 -1.80 14.92
C ASP A 76 -8.81 -0.39 15.38
N LYS A 77 -9.76 0.28 16.02
CA LYS A 77 -9.59 1.65 16.49
C LYS A 77 -8.55 1.75 17.61
N GLU A 78 -8.45 0.74 18.47
CA GLU A 78 -7.49 0.75 19.56
C GLU A 78 -6.05 0.68 19.06
N SER A 79 -5.77 -0.17 18.08
CA SER A 79 -4.45 -0.22 17.44
C SER A 79 -4.25 0.87 16.40
N GLY A 80 -5.29 1.58 15.98
CA GLY A 80 -5.26 2.57 14.91
C GLY A 80 -5.05 1.94 13.53
N TYR A 81 -5.52 0.72 13.31
CA TYR A 81 -5.32 -0.02 12.06
C TYR A 81 -6.60 -0.19 11.27
N VAL A 82 -6.53 0.08 9.97
CA VAL A 82 -7.61 -0.16 9.00
C VAL A 82 -7.04 -0.90 7.80
N ARG A 83 -7.79 -1.88 7.31
CA ARG A 83 -7.50 -2.58 6.06
C ARG A 83 -8.80 -2.77 5.27
N THR A 84 -8.73 -2.52 3.96
CA THR A 84 -9.87 -2.73 3.06
C THR A 84 -9.98 -4.18 2.60
N THR A 85 -11.12 -4.52 2.00
CA THR A 85 -11.22 -5.68 1.12
C THR A 85 -10.31 -5.46 -0.10
N TRP A 86 -10.05 -6.54 -0.84
CA TRP A 86 -9.46 -6.43 -2.16
C TRP A 86 -10.48 -5.83 -3.13
N ASN A 87 -10.10 -4.76 -3.80
CA ASN A 87 -10.87 -4.21 -4.92
C ASN A 87 -10.28 -4.77 -6.22
N GLU A 88 -11.11 -5.47 -7.00
CA GLU A 88 -10.69 -6.23 -8.16
C GLU A 88 -11.18 -5.58 -9.45
N GLY A 89 -10.37 -5.68 -10.50
CA GLY A 89 -10.70 -5.21 -11.83
C GLY A 89 -10.08 -6.08 -12.91
N VAL A 90 -10.63 -5.98 -14.11
CA VAL A 90 -10.13 -6.68 -15.29
C VAL A 90 -9.76 -5.67 -16.35
N VAL A 91 -8.56 -5.80 -16.90
CA VAL A 91 -8.09 -5.02 -18.05
C VAL A 91 -7.85 -5.96 -19.22
N VAL A 92 -8.54 -5.72 -20.33
CA VAL A 92 -8.40 -6.52 -21.56
C VAL A 92 -7.36 -5.85 -22.48
N LEU A 93 -6.14 -6.36 -22.49
CA LEU A 93 -5.03 -5.84 -23.30
C LEU A 93 -4.22 -7.00 -23.88
N GLY A 94 -4.69 -7.57 -25.01
CA GLY A 94 -4.05 -8.75 -25.61
C GLY A 94 -4.13 -10.02 -24.77
N GLY A 95 -5.06 -10.06 -23.82
CA GLY A 95 -5.32 -11.12 -22.84
C GLY A 95 -6.10 -10.55 -21.66
N ASN A 96 -6.58 -11.41 -20.76
CA ASN A 96 -7.26 -10.98 -19.54
C ASN A 96 -6.23 -10.75 -18.43
N TRP A 97 -6.10 -9.49 -18.07
CA TRP A 97 -5.28 -9.06 -16.94
C TRP A 97 -6.17 -8.74 -15.75
N ASN A 98 -6.17 -9.62 -14.77
CA ASN A 98 -6.85 -9.37 -13.51
C ASN A 98 -5.91 -8.57 -12.61
N TYR A 99 -6.38 -7.48 -12.05
CA TYR A 99 -5.65 -6.76 -11.02
C TYR A 99 -6.51 -6.64 -9.77
N LYS A 100 -5.88 -6.62 -8.61
CA LYS A 100 -6.54 -6.32 -7.35
C LYS A 100 -5.64 -5.45 -6.48
N VAL A 101 -6.26 -4.59 -5.71
CA VAL A 101 -5.59 -3.64 -4.82
C VAL A 101 -6.23 -3.65 -3.44
N GLN A 102 -5.43 -3.43 -2.42
CA GLN A 102 -5.86 -3.36 -1.03
C GLN A 102 -5.15 -2.21 -0.33
N ILE A 103 -5.90 -1.41 0.40
CA ILE A 103 -5.38 -0.31 1.20
C ILE A 103 -5.18 -0.81 2.63
N SER A 104 -4.05 -0.42 3.23
CA SER A 104 -3.80 -0.54 4.66
C SER A 104 -3.39 0.81 5.21
N VAL A 105 -3.99 1.20 6.33
CA VAL A 105 -3.67 2.43 7.04
C VAL A 105 -3.34 2.13 8.48
N LYS A 106 -2.29 2.75 9.00
CA LYS A 106 -1.87 2.65 10.40
C LYS A 106 -1.66 4.04 10.97
N MET A 107 -2.39 4.37 12.02
CA MET A 107 -2.16 5.59 12.80
C MET A 107 -1.05 5.34 13.81
N VAL A 108 -0.05 6.21 13.81
CA VAL A 108 1.02 6.20 14.81
C VAL A 108 0.62 7.16 15.92
N ARG A 109 0.42 6.61 17.10
CA ARG A 109 -0.05 7.35 18.25
C ARG A 109 1.05 8.19 18.88
N MET A 110 0.65 9.25 19.54
CA MET A 110 1.52 9.96 20.48
C MET A 110 1.61 9.16 21.79
N PRO A 111 2.80 9.08 22.40
CA PRO A 111 2.94 8.51 23.74
C PRO A 111 2.04 9.25 24.72
N SER A 112 1.40 8.51 25.64
CA SER A 112 0.67 9.13 26.73
C SER A 112 1.65 9.88 27.64
N THR A 113 1.30 11.11 27.98
CA THR A 113 2.02 11.91 29.00
C THR A 113 1.47 11.67 30.40
N ASP A 114 0.37 10.91 30.52
CA ASP A 114 -0.25 10.57 31.80
C ASP A 114 0.36 9.26 32.35
N PRO A 115 1.16 9.31 33.42
CA PRO A 115 1.79 8.13 33.99
C PRO A 115 0.77 7.18 34.64
N THR A 116 -0.44 7.67 34.97
CA THR A 116 -1.50 6.86 35.59
C THR A 116 -2.32 6.09 34.57
N ASN A 117 -2.32 6.51 33.29
CA ASN A 117 -3.01 5.83 32.20
C ASN A 117 -2.14 5.83 30.93
N PRO A 118 -1.08 5.00 30.89
CA PRO A 118 -0.17 4.95 29.74
C PRO A 118 -0.85 4.39 28.47
N ALA A 119 -1.99 3.71 28.62
CA ALA A 119 -2.77 3.19 27.48
C ALA A 119 -3.75 4.21 26.88
N ALA A 120 -3.92 5.39 27.50
CA ALA A 120 -4.82 6.41 26.98
C ALA A 120 -4.38 6.86 25.57
N ILE A 121 -5.33 6.89 24.65
CA ILE A 121 -5.09 7.43 23.30
C ILE A 121 -5.14 8.94 23.39
N GLN A 122 -3.98 9.58 23.40
CA GLN A 122 -3.90 11.04 23.46
C GLN A 122 -3.95 11.72 22.10
N GLY A 123 -3.50 11.02 21.03
CA GLY A 123 -3.50 11.64 19.73
C GLY A 123 -2.84 10.80 18.64
N VAL A 124 -2.67 11.41 17.47
CA VAL A 124 -2.03 10.82 16.29
C VAL A 124 -0.90 11.71 15.82
N GLN A 125 0.32 11.20 15.85
CA GLN A 125 1.49 11.91 15.34
C GLN A 125 1.52 11.90 13.81
N LYS A 126 1.27 10.73 13.22
CA LYS A 126 1.31 10.51 11.77
C LYS A 126 0.44 9.34 11.36
N ILE A 127 0.07 9.34 10.09
CA ILE A 127 -0.63 8.23 9.44
C ILE A 127 0.34 7.56 8.49
N ARG A 128 0.35 6.23 8.47
CA ARG A 128 1.08 5.41 7.50
C ARG A 128 0.08 4.79 6.54
N VAL A 129 0.30 4.95 5.25
CA VAL A 129 -0.56 4.44 4.19
C VAL A 129 0.23 3.49 3.29
N GLN A 130 -0.36 2.36 2.97
CA GLN A 130 0.17 1.39 2.03
C GLN A 130 -0.94 0.94 1.08
N VAL A 131 -0.61 0.77 -0.19
CA VAL A 131 -1.51 0.19 -1.20
C VAL A 131 -0.83 -1.03 -1.79
N ALA A 132 -1.21 -2.20 -1.33
CA ALA A 132 -0.76 -3.46 -1.92
C ALA A 132 -1.51 -3.73 -3.22
N GLY A 133 -0.84 -4.38 -4.18
CA GLY A 133 -1.43 -4.73 -5.46
C GLY A 133 -0.95 -6.08 -5.97
N GLU A 134 -1.81 -6.76 -6.71
CA GLU A 134 -1.48 -7.99 -7.42
C GLU A 134 -2.04 -7.91 -8.84
N ILE A 135 -1.25 -8.39 -9.82
CA ILE A 135 -1.64 -8.50 -11.22
C ILE A 135 -1.45 -9.95 -11.66
N ALA A 136 -2.45 -10.50 -12.29
CA ALA A 136 -2.42 -11.85 -12.85
C ALA A 136 -2.84 -11.84 -14.32
N ASN A 137 -2.08 -12.49 -15.19
CA ASN A 137 -2.47 -12.76 -16.55
C ASN A 137 -3.00 -14.19 -16.67
N THR A 138 -4.21 -14.34 -17.22
CA THR A 138 -4.80 -15.63 -17.48
C THR A 138 -5.11 -15.79 -18.98
N TRP A 139 -4.82 -16.97 -19.52
CA TRP A 139 -5.17 -17.33 -20.88
C TRP A 139 -5.86 -18.70 -20.88
N ARG A 140 -7.07 -18.77 -21.45
CA ARG A 140 -7.91 -19.98 -21.45
C ARG A 140 -8.07 -20.60 -20.04
N GLY A 141 -8.22 -19.75 -19.01
CA GLY A 141 -8.36 -20.18 -17.62
C GLY A 141 -7.07 -20.60 -16.92
N GLN A 142 -5.92 -20.58 -17.60
CA GLN A 142 -4.64 -20.91 -17.01
C GLN A 142 -3.86 -19.65 -16.63
N LEU A 143 -3.30 -19.64 -15.43
CA LEU A 143 -2.41 -18.58 -14.97
C LEU A 143 -1.10 -18.61 -15.77
N ARG A 144 -0.77 -17.50 -16.45
CA ARG A 144 0.49 -17.36 -17.20
C ARG A 144 1.54 -16.60 -16.44
N SER A 145 1.14 -15.51 -15.77
CA SER A 145 2.05 -14.69 -14.99
C SER A 145 1.32 -14.08 -13.80
N PHE A 146 2.08 -13.85 -12.72
CA PHE A 146 1.59 -13.26 -11.50
C PHE A 146 2.66 -12.31 -10.94
N PHE A 147 2.23 -11.08 -10.60
CA PHE A 147 3.11 -10.05 -10.06
C PHE A 147 2.50 -9.51 -8.78
N ARG A 148 3.33 -9.34 -7.76
CA ARG A 148 3.02 -8.58 -6.55
C ARG A 148 3.72 -7.24 -6.59
N GLY A 149 3.11 -6.24 -5.98
CA GLY A 149 3.64 -4.90 -5.93
C GLY A 149 2.69 -3.92 -5.28
N TYR A 150 2.65 -2.71 -5.81
CA TYR A 150 1.73 -1.69 -5.34
C TYR A 150 1.24 -0.81 -6.48
N ASP A 151 0.03 -0.27 -6.32
CA ASP A 151 -0.54 0.73 -7.21
C ASP A 151 -0.06 2.11 -6.80
N GLN A 152 0.94 2.64 -7.54
CA GLN A 152 1.53 3.94 -7.21
C GLN A 152 0.59 5.11 -7.48
N VAL A 153 -0.31 4.99 -8.44
CA VAL A 153 -1.28 6.06 -8.78
C VAL A 153 -2.34 6.16 -7.68
N LEU A 154 -2.90 5.01 -7.27
CA LEU A 154 -3.85 4.99 -6.17
C LEU A 154 -3.21 5.45 -4.86
N LEU A 155 -1.98 5.00 -4.56
CA LEU A 155 -1.24 5.43 -3.39
C LEU A 155 -1.03 6.94 -3.38
N GLN A 156 -0.67 7.53 -4.53
CA GLN A 156 -0.46 8.97 -4.66
C GLN A 156 -1.76 9.75 -4.46
N ASN A 157 -2.85 9.33 -5.10
CA ASN A 157 -4.15 10.00 -5.00
C ASN A 157 -4.68 9.95 -3.55
N LEU A 158 -4.70 8.75 -2.95
CA LEU A 158 -5.14 8.58 -1.56
C LEU A 158 -4.28 9.39 -0.59
N PHE A 159 -2.97 9.42 -0.82
CA PHE A 159 -2.05 10.22 0.00
C PHE A 159 -2.34 11.73 -0.11
N GLN A 160 -2.59 12.24 -1.31
CA GLN A 160 -2.97 13.64 -1.55
C GLN A 160 -4.31 13.98 -0.89
N ASP A 161 -5.31 13.12 -0.97
CA ASP A 161 -6.61 13.31 -0.33
C ASP A 161 -6.47 13.39 1.18
N LEU A 162 -5.74 12.46 1.79
CA LEU A 162 -5.46 12.49 3.23
C LEU A 162 -4.63 13.72 3.62
N GLN A 163 -3.63 14.09 2.81
CA GLN A 163 -2.80 15.26 3.07
C GLN A 163 -3.62 16.56 3.05
N SER A 164 -4.55 16.68 2.11
CA SER A 164 -5.42 17.86 2.03
C SER A 164 -6.31 18.03 3.26
N LYS A 165 -6.75 16.92 3.86
CA LYS A 165 -7.68 16.88 5.01
C LYS A 165 -6.97 16.90 6.36
N LEU A 166 -5.84 16.22 6.49
CA LEU A 166 -5.17 15.92 7.77
C LEU A 166 -3.71 16.34 7.84
N GLY A 167 -3.05 16.58 6.70
CA GLY A 167 -1.61 16.85 6.64
C GLY A 167 -1.25 18.30 6.99
N THR A 168 0.03 18.51 7.30
CA THR A 168 0.65 19.83 7.39
C THR A 168 0.69 20.45 5.98
N ARG A 169 0.40 21.73 5.88
CA ARG A 169 0.51 22.52 4.65
C ARG A 169 1.96 22.84 4.35
#